data_907e60e09084594e7f739557c384bacd
#
_entry.id   907e60e09084594e7f739557c384bacd
#
_cell.length_a   1.000
_cell.length_b   1.000
_cell.length_c   1.000
_cell.angle_alpha   90.00
_cell.angle_beta   90.00
_cell.angle_gamma   90.00
#
_symmetry.space_group_name_H-M   'P 1'
#
loop_
_entity.id
_entity.type
_entity.pdbx_description
1 polymer ?
#
loop_
_entity_poly.entity_id
_entity_poly.type
_entity_poly.pdbx_seq_one_letter_code
_entity_poly.pdbx_strand_id
1 'polypeptide(L)'
;MAAPVLGAVGKSTVAGLMLALFVAALDSTVVATAMPTVAAALGGEAHYAWPMTAYLVASTVSTLLCGGLAFSFGLRRVYVAGLALFAASSVLCALAPTIEALAAFRLLQGVGGGVLEAGVFIAAAMMLEPRDRGPYLGAASAMYGIASVVGPVIGGAVAQGLSWHVIFVVNLPISIVALFLSGRCLPGRAPGAPATGFDISGSVVASLCVLSLVLAFSLAGSVFPMASPQFAVLVVLSVACAALLSRVERGKAAPTVPMGLFRRGQVVAGFASGFCVQFALMAGVSYLPRLLQEGLGMAAASSGAVLIPMTLALMAGGNASGAAFRATGRLRAIATASSAVVLAASAAFSAMSPMLAVASCATVAAALGLGVGIGMPVS
;
A
#
# COMPACT_ATOMS: atom_id res chain seq x y z
N MET A 1 11.73 -25.34 14.16
CA MET A 1 11.51 -24.74 15.49
C MET A 1 11.61 -23.23 15.33
N ALA A 2 10.47 -22.57 15.12
CA ALA A 2 10.38 -21.11 14.96
C ALA A 2 9.51 -20.56 16.11
N ALA A 3 10.13 -20.32 17.25
CA ALA A 3 9.61 -19.45 18.30
C ALA A 3 10.75 -19.18 19.28
N PRO A 4 11.30 -17.99 19.26
CA PRO A 4 11.04 -17.05 20.36
C PRO A 4 11.11 -15.56 19.96
N VAL A 5 10.97 -15.22 18.68
CA VAL A 5 11.18 -13.85 18.16
C VAL A 5 10.01 -12.91 18.47
N LEU A 6 8.84 -13.44 18.76
CA LEU A 6 7.64 -12.67 19.10
C LEU A 6 7.52 -12.33 20.60
N GLY A 7 8.54 -12.57 21.40
CA GLY A 7 8.49 -12.38 22.85
C GLY A 7 8.52 -10.92 23.31
N ALA A 8 9.13 -10.01 22.55
CA ALA A 8 9.21 -8.59 22.89
C ALA A 8 7.98 -7.80 22.37
N VAL A 9 7.39 -8.23 21.27
CA VAL A 9 6.14 -7.69 20.73
C VAL A 9 5.07 -8.75 20.90
N GLY A 10 4.06 -8.50 21.73
CA GLY A 10 3.01 -9.49 21.97
C GLY A 10 2.40 -9.98 20.65
N LYS A 11 2.16 -11.28 20.51
CA LYS A 11 1.53 -11.89 19.32
C LYS A 11 0.22 -11.19 18.93
N SER A 12 -0.53 -10.71 19.91
CA SER A 12 -1.75 -9.95 19.72
C SER A 12 -1.53 -8.62 19.00
N THR A 13 -0.44 -7.91 19.33
CA THR A 13 -0.10 -6.65 18.67
C THR A 13 0.23 -6.85 17.21
N VAL A 14 1.04 -7.85 16.91
CA VAL A 14 1.38 -8.21 15.52
C VAL A 14 0.11 -8.60 14.76
N ALA A 15 -0.75 -9.44 15.33
CA ALA A 15 -2.01 -9.82 14.72
C ALA A 15 -2.92 -8.61 14.46
N GLY A 16 -3.01 -7.67 15.42
CA GLY A 16 -3.78 -6.44 15.25
C GLY A 16 -3.24 -5.54 14.14
N LEU A 17 -1.91 -5.39 14.04
CA LEU A 17 -1.26 -4.64 12.97
C LEU A 17 -1.51 -5.29 11.59
N MET A 18 -1.41 -6.62 11.51
CA MET A 18 -1.67 -7.36 10.27
C MET A 18 -3.14 -7.28 9.85
N LEU A 19 -4.08 -7.37 10.80
CA LEU A 19 -5.50 -7.19 10.50
C LEU A 19 -5.84 -5.78 10.03
N ALA A 20 -5.24 -4.75 10.61
CA ALA A 20 -5.44 -3.37 10.18
C ALA A 20 -4.85 -3.12 8.78
N LEU A 21 -3.68 -3.70 8.48
CA LEU A 21 -3.11 -3.66 7.14
C LEU A 21 -4.00 -4.40 6.13
N PHE A 22 -4.48 -5.58 6.52
CA PHE A 22 -5.38 -6.38 5.69
C PHE A 22 -6.64 -5.62 5.34
N VAL A 23 -7.30 -4.96 6.33
CA VAL A 23 -8.55 -4.23 6.05
C VAL A 23 -8.31 -3.01 5.17
N ALA A 24 -7.20 -2.29 5.31
CA ALA A 24 -6.86 -1.16 4.44
C ALA A 24 -6.61 -1.63 2.99
N ALA A 25 -5.87 -2.72 2.81
CA ALA A 25 -5.63 -3.33 1.51
C ALA A 25 -6.89 -3.93 0.89
N LEU A 26 -7.72 -4.60 1.71
CA LEU A 26 -8.99 -5.17 1.27
C LEU A 26 -9.94 -4.07 0.78
N ASP A 27 -10.09 -3.00 1.54
CA ASP A 27 -10.93 -1.86 1.19
C ASP A 27 -10.57 -1.28 -0.18
N SER A 28 -9.28 -1.07 -0.45
CA SER A 28 -8.82 -0.54 -1.74
C SER A 28 -9.14 -1.48 -2.91
N THR A 29 -9.01 -2.78 -2.72
CA THR A 29 -9.23 -3.79 -3.79
C THR A 29 -10.71 -4.07 -4.03
N VAL A 30 -11.52 -4.15 -2.96
CA VAL A 30 -12.98 -4.35 -3.06
C VAL A 30 -13.66 -3.16 -3.73
N VAL A 31 -13.31 -1.94 -3.31
CA VAL A 31 -13.87 -0.71 -3.89
C VAL A 31 -13.51 -0.60 -5.37
N ALA A 32 -12.26 -0.91 -5.75
CA ALA A 32 -11.84 -0.87 -7.15
C ALA A 32 -12.70 -1.78 -8.05
N THR A 33 -13.06 -2.96 -7.57
CA THR A 33 -13.84 -3.93 -8.34
C THR A 33 -15.34 -3.66 -8.34
N ALA A 34 -15.88 -3.09 -7.26
CA ALA A 34 -17.31 -2.81 -7.13
C ALA A 34 -17.69 -1.38 -7.56
N MET A 35 -16.70 -0.50 -7.85
CA MET A 35 -16.94 0.91 -8.15
C MET A 35 -17.91 1.15 -9.30
N PRO A 36 -17.93 0.37 -10.41
CA PRO A 36 -18.94 0.54 -11.45
C PRO A 36 -20.37 0.37 -10.93
N THR A 37 -20.61 -0.64 -10.08
CA THR A 37 -21.92 -0.90 -9.45
C THR A 37 -22.31 0.23 -8.48
N VAL A 38 -21.34 0.72 -7.69
CA VAL A 38 -21.56 1.84 -6.75
C VAL A 38 -21.90 3.12 -7.50
N ALA A 39 -21.15 3.44 -8.57
CA ALA A 39 -21.37 4.63 -9.38
C ALA A 39 -22.73 4.62 -10.06
N ALA A 40 -23.15 3.48 -10.60
CA ALA A 40 -24.48 3.30 -11.18
C ALA A 40 -25.59 3.49 -10.12
N ALA A 41 -25.42 2.92 -8.91
CA ALA A 41 -26.39 3.06 -7.83
C ALA A 41 -26.54 4.50 -7.31
N LEU A 42 -25.45 5.30 -7.32
CA LEU A 42 -25.43 6.69 -6.89
C LEU A 42 -25.68 7.71 -8.02
N GLY A 43 -25.90 7.25 -9.27
CA GLY A 43 -26.10 8.13 -10.43
C GLY A 43 -24.89 8.97 -10.82
N GLY A 44 -23.67 8.52 -10.47
CA GLY A 44 -22.44 9.29 -10.58
C GLY A 44 -21.42 8.71 -11.56
N GLU A 45 -21.82 8.12 -12.66
CA GLU A 45 -20.93 7.46 -13.63
C GLU A 45 -19.85 8.39 -14.20
N ALA A 46 -20.17 9.68 -14.41
CA ALA A 46 -19.20 10.68 -14.87
C ALA A 46 -18.06 10.93 -13.85
N HIS A 47 -18.29 10.68 -12.58
CA HIS A 47 -17.34 10.93 -11.48
C HIS A 47 -16.84 9.64 -10.83
N TYR A 48 -16.99 8.53 -11.49
CA TYR A 48 -16.69 7.18 -10.99
C TYR A 48 -15.27 7.03 -10.42
N ALA A 49 -14.29 7.75 -10.97
CA ALA A 49 -12.90 7.69 -10.51
C ALA A 49 -12.62 8.50 -9.22
N TRP A 50 -13.51 9.44 -8.86
CA TRP A 50 -13.26 10.36 -7.75
C TRP A 50 -13.09 9.71 -6.38
N PRO A 51 -13.95 8.75 -5.96
CA PRO A 51 -13.78 8.09 -4.66
C PRO A 51 -12.47 7.33 -4.53
N MET A 52 -11.99 6.71 -5.62
CA MET A 52 -10.72 5.98 -5.63
C MET A 52 -9.53 6.94 -5.57
N THR A 53 -9.56 8.00 -6.38
CA THR A 53 -8.50 9.03 -6.40
C THR A 53 -8.43 9.75 -5.05
N ALA A 54 -9.56 10.11 -4.45
CA ALA A 54 -9.62 10.76 -3.14
C ALA A 54 -8.95 9.91 -2.05
N TYR A 55 -9.26 8.62 -2.00
CA TYR A 55 -8.62 7.68 -1.07
C TYR A 55 -7.10 7.59 -1.33
N LEU A 56 -6.69 7.36 -2.57
CA LEU A 56 -5.28 7.21 -2.95
C LEU A 56 -4.45 8.43 -2.58
N VAL A 57 -4.95 9.62 -2.90
CA VAL A 57 -4.32 10.90 -2.56
C VAL A 57 -4.15 11.04 -1.06
N ALA A 58 -5.24 10.85 -0.30
CA ALA A 58 -5.22 11.03 1.13
C ALA A 58 -4.34 9.99 1.84
N SER A 59 -4.39 8.71 1.39
CA SER A 59 -3.55 7.65 1.96
C SER A 59 -2.07 7.88 1.69
N THR A 60 -1.71 8.30 0.48
CA THR A 60 -0.31 8.58 0.13
C THR A 60 0.26 9.74 0.96
N VAL A 61 -0.49 10.83 1.10
CA VAL A 61 -0.09 11.98 1.93
C VAL A 61 0.03 11.57 3.41
N SER A 62 -0.94 10.85 3.95
CA SER A 62 -0.91 10.45 5.35
C SER A 62 0.16 9.41 5.66
N THR A 63 0.48 8.52 4.72
CA THR A 63 1.62 7.59 4.81
C THR A 63 2.93 8.35 4.94
N LEU A 64 3.13 9.37 4.11
CA LEU A 64 4.31 10.23 4.17
C LEU A 64 4.44 10.95 5.52
N LEU A 65 3.33 11.48 6.05
CA LEU A 65 3.33 12.26 7.30
C LEU A 65 3.38 11.36 8.55
N CYS A 66 2.99 10.11 8.44
CA CYS A 66 2.82 9.19 9.57
C CYS A 66 4.12 9.03 10.39
N GLY A 67 5.28 8.98 9.74
CA GLY A 67 6.58 8.88 10.41
C GLY A 67 6.85 10.06 11.34
N GLY A 68 6.69 11.28 10.84
CA GLY A 68 6.87 12.51 11.61
C GLY A 68 5.83 12.65 12.74
N LEU A 69 4.58 12.29 12.47
CA LEU A 69 3.52 12.28 13.49
C LEU A 69 3.79 11.24 14.57
N ALA A 70 4.21 10.03 14.19
CA ALA A 70 4.55 8.96 15.14
C ALA A 70 5.74 9.34 16.02
N PHE A 71 6.73 10.02 15.48
CA PHE A 71 7.86 10.54 16.23
C PHE A 71 7.43 11.62 17.22
N SER A 72 6.59 12.57 16.80
CA SER A 72 6.16 13.71 17.63
C SER A 72 5.15 13.35 18.71
N PHE A 73 4.15 12.53 18.37
CA PHE A 73 3.00 12.21 19.23
C PHE A 73 3.03 10.79 19.81
N GLY A 74 3.93 9.94 19.32
CA GLY A 74 4.02 8.51 19.63
C GLY A 74 3.15 7.65 18.70
N LEU A 75 3.73 6.52 18.25
CA LEU A 75 3.08 5.61 17.29
C LEU A 75 1.69 5.17 17.75
N ARG A 76 1.53 4.84 19.02
CA ARG A 76 0.25 4.38 19.58
C ARG A 76 -0.89 5.38 19.33
N ARG A 77 -0.67 6.66 19.63
CA ARG A 77 -1.72 7.69 19.50
C ARG A 77 -2.10 7.89 18.04
N VAL A 78 -1.09 7.98 17.17
CA VAL A 78 -1.29 8.19 15.74
C VAL A 78 -2.02 6.99 15.12
N TYR A 79 -1.58 5.78 15.45
CA TYR A 79 -2.15 4.56 14.90
C TYR A 79 -3.61 4.33 15.35
N VAL A 80 -3.88 4.51 16.65
CA VAL A 80 -5.26 4.38 17.20
C VAL A 80 -6.18 5.43 16.60
N ALA A 81 -5.72 6.68 16.46
CA ALA A 81 -6.49 7.74 15.80
C ALA A 81 -6.74 7.42 14.32
N GLY A 82 -5.73 6.94 13.59
CA GLY A 82 -5.88 6.51 12.20
C GLY A 82 -6.88 5.37 12.03
N LEU A 83 -6.83 4.36 12.91
CA LEU A 83 -7.74 3.23 12.89
C LEU A 83 -9.18 3.63 13.23
N ALA A 84 -9.35 4.51 14.22
CA ALA A 84 -10.66 5.07 14.58
C ALA A 84 -11.23 5.92 13.43
N LEU A 85 -10.40 6.75 12.78
CA LEU A 85 -10.80 7.54 11.62
C LEU A 85 -11.19 6.65 10.44
N PHE A 86 -10.42 5.60 10.17
CA PHE A 86 -10.73 4.63 9.12
C PHE A 86 -12.06 3.92 9.36
N ALA A 87 -12.31 3.47 10.59
CA ALA A 87 -13.58 2.85 10.96
C ALA A 87 -14.77 3.82 10.88
N ALA A 88 -14.63 5.03 11.42
CA ALA A 88 -15.69 6.04 11.39
C ALA A 88 -16.01 6.48 9.95
N SER A 89 -15.00 6.72 9.12
CA SER A 89 -15.21 7.08 7.73
C SER A 89 -15.77 5.93 6.89
N SER A 90 -15.52 4.67 7.25
CA SER A 90 -16.17 3.52 6.62
C SER A 90 -17.70 3.56 6.84
N VAL A 91 -18.16 3.96 8.04
CA VAL A 91 -19.61 4.18 8.28
C VAL A 91 -20.14 5.29 7.38
N LEU A 92 -19.42 6.42 7.29
CA LEU A 92 -19.83 7.54 6.43
C LEU A 92 -19.88 7.12 4.95
N CYS A 93 -18.89 6.35 4.49
CA CYS A 93 -18.90 5.80 3.12
C CYS A 93 -20.11 4.91 2.86
N ALA A 94 -20.47 4.05 3.83
CA ALA A 94 -21.66 3.21 3.71
C ALA A 94 -22.97 4.02 3.69
N LEU A 95 -22.99 5.21 4.24
CA LEU A 95 -24.17 6.09 4.28
C LEU A 95 -24.14 7.19 3.23
N ALA A 96 -23.22 7.15 2.28
CA ALA A 96 -23.03 8.19 1.27
C ALA A 96 -24.27 8.31 0.36
N PRO A 97 -24.92 9.49 0.26
CA PRO A 97 -26.09 9.68 -0.58
C PRO A 97 -25.76 9.99 -2.05
N THR A 98 -24.55 10.44 -2.35
CA THR A 98 -24.08 10.78 -3.68
C THR A 98 -22.60 10.36 -3.87
N ILE A 99 -22.14 10.31 -5.11
CA ILE A 99 -20.76 9.93 -5.41
C ILE A 99 -19.75 10.99 -4.93
N GLU A 100 -20.12 12.26 -4.89
CA GLU A 100 -19.30 13.35 -4.38
C GLU A 100 -19.14 13.22 -2.85
N ALA A 101 -20.24 12.92 -2.14
CA ALA A 101 -20.21 12.66 -0.71
C ALA A 101 -19.34 11.41 -0.42
N LEU A 102 -19.48 10.37 -1.22
CA LEU A 102 -18.62 9.18 -1.13
C LEU A 102 -17.16 9.56 -1.34
N ALA A 103 -16.82 10.38 -2.33
CA ALA A 103 -15.45 10.84 -2.57
C ALA A 103 -14.90 11.62 -1.37
N ALA A 104 -15.68 12.51 -0.77
CA ALA A 104 -15.29 13.26 0.43
C ALA A 104 -15.05 12.33 1.63
N PHE A 105 -15.90 11.34 1.84
CA PHE A 105 -15.75 10.37 2.94
C PHE A 105 -14.57 9.41 2.69
N ARG A 106 -14.32 9.05 1.43
CA ARG A 106 -13.14 8.29 0.99
C ARG A 106 -11.84 9.03 1.25
N LEU A 107 -11.83 10.36 1.14
CA LEU A 107 -10.67 11.18 1.51
C LEU A 107 -10.34 11.02 3.01
N LEU A 108 -11.35 11.10 3.89
CA LEU A 108 -11.16 10.87 5.32
C LEU A 108 -10.69 9.43 5.60
N GLN A 109 -11.29 8.46 4.93
CA GLN A 109 -10.93 7.05 5.07
C GLN A 109 -9.49 6.79 4.60
N GLY A 110 -9.07 7.44 3.51
CA GLY A 110 -7.70 7.38 3.00
C GLY A 110 -6.67 7.89 4.01
N VAL A 111 -6.97 8.98 4.73
CA VAL A 111 -6.09 9.45 5.82
C VAL A 111 -5.89 8.34 6.86
N GLY A 112 -6.96 7.68 7.29
CA GLY A 112 -6.86 6.53 8.19
C GLY A 112 -6.07 5.38 7.59
N GLY A 113 -6.39 4.99 6.35
CA GLY A 113 -5.75 3.89 5.62
C GLY A 113 -4.24 4.05 5.49
N GLY A 114 -3.76 5.24 5.09
CA GLY A 114 -2.33 5.51 4.99
C GLY A 114 -1.59 5.45 6.34
N VAL A 115 -2.25 5.86 7.44
CA VAL A 115 -1.70 5.67 8.78
C VAL A 115 -1.59 4.18 9.13
N LEU A 116 -2.58 3.36 8.76
CA LEU A 116 -2.55 1.92 9.02
C LEU A 116 -1.42 1.24 8.23
N GLU A 117 -1.27 1.57 6.97
CA GLU A 117 -0.20 1.04 6.11
C GLU A 117 1.18 1.43 6.63
N ALA A 118 1.45 2.74 6.81
CA ALA A 118 2.72 3.22 7.32
C ALA A 118 3.03 2.71 8.73
N GLY A 119 2.02 2.66 9.59
CA GLY A 119 2.15 2.26 10.98
C GLY A 119 2.71 0.86 11.17
N VAL A 120 2.40 -0.07 10.26
CA VAL A 120 2.96 -1.44 10.27
C VAL A 120 4.47 -1.42 10.05
N PHE A 121 4.97 -0.65 9.07
CA PHE A 121 6.41 -0.53 8.79
C PHE A 121 7.14 0.24 9.89
N ILE A 122 6.54 1.31 10.43
CA ILE A 122 7.09 2.08 11.55
C ILE A 122 7.16 1.19 12.81
N ALA A 123 6.14 0.38 13.08
CA ALA A 123 6.16 -0.57 14.19
C ALA A 123 7.29 -1.58 14.05
N ALA A 124 7.51 -2.13 12.85
CA ALA A 124 8.64 -3.02 12.57
C ALA A 124 9.98 -2.34 12.86
N ALA A 125 10.15 -1.09 12.43
CA ALA A 125 11.39 -0.33 12.63
C ALA A 125 11.64 -0.01 14.11
N MET A 126 10.58 0.28 14.89
CA MET A 126 10.69 0.67 16.30
C MET A 126 10.75 -0.51 17.28
N MET A 127 10.12 -1.64 16.96
CA MET A 127 9.88 -2.73 17.90
C MET A 127 10.70 -3.99 17.61
N LEU A 128 11.23 -4.14 16.38
CA LEU A 128 11.92 -5.36 15.96
C LEU A 128 13.39 -5.11 15.66
N GLU A 129 14.24 -6.04 16.07
CA GLU A 129 15.63 -6.07 15.64
C GLU A 129 15.72 -6.30 14.11
N PRO A 130 16.75 -5.78 13.42
CA PRO A 130 16.86 -5.92 11.97
C PRO A 130 16.74 -7.35 11.45
N ARG A 131 17.26 -8.32 12.22
CA ARG A 131 17.18 -9.75 11.88
C ARG A 131 15.76 -10.33 11.92
N ASP A 132 14.85 -9.72 12.67
CA ASP A 132 13.49 -10.19 12.92
C ASP A 132 12.44 -9.50 12.06
N ARG A 133 12.83 -8.45 11.35
CA ARG A 133 11.94 -7.69 10.46
C ARG A 133 11.51 -8.50 9.24
N GLY A 134 12.37 -9.37 8.72
CA GLY A 134 12.09 -10.16 7.52
C GLY A 134 10.79 -10.98 7.60
N PRO A 135 10.61 -11.86 8.60
CA PRO A 135 9.37 -12.61 8.77
C PRO A 135 8.12 -11.74 8.98
N TYR A 136 8.28 -10.63 9.70
CA TYR A 136 7.19 -9.67 9.93
C TYR A 136 6.76 -8.98 8.63
N LEU A 137 7.71 -8.49 7.84
CA LEU A 137 7.45 -7.87 6.54
C LEU A 137 6.89 -8.89 5.53
N GLY A 138 7.36 -10.14 5.60
CA GLY A 138 6.77 -11.24 4.84
C GLY A 138 5.29 -11.48 5.19
N ALA A 139 4.93 -11.42 6.47
CA ALA A 139 3.53 -11.50 6.90
C ALA A 139 2.71 -10.29 6.43
N ALA A 140 3.27 -9.07 6.49
CA ALA A 140 2.63 -7.87 5.96
C ALA A 140 2.35 -8.00 4.45
N SER A 141 3.33 -8.47 3.68
CA SER A 141 3.16 -8.73 2.25
C SER A 141 2.08 -9.77 1.96
N ALA A 142 1.99 -10.80 2.82
CA ALA A 142 0.93 -11.80 2.72
C ALA A 142 -0.47 -11.21 2.91
N MET A 143 -0.63 -10.24 3.81
CA MET A 143 -1.92 -9.57 4.02
C MET A 143 -2.38 -8.82 2.76
N TYR A 144 -1.48 -8.13 2.07
CA TYR A 144 -1.77 -7.52 0.77
C TYR A 144 -2.18 -8.56 -0.28
N GLY A 145 -1.45 -9.67 -0.34
CA GLY A 145 -1.76 -10.73 -1.28
C GLY A 145 -3.11 -11.39 -1.02
N ILE A 146 -3.45 -11.67 0.24
CA ILE A 146 -4.77 -12.21 0.61
C ILE A 146 -5.87 -11.20 0.26
N ALA A 147 -5.67 -9.92 0.56
CA ALA A 147 -6.60 -8.86 0.23
C ALA A 147 -6.84 -8.75 -1.28
N SER A 148 -5.80 -8.91 -2.10
CA SER A 148 -5.88 -8.88 -3.56
C SER A 148 -6.70 -10.02 -4.15
N VAL A 149 -6.79 -11.16 -3.46
CA VAL A 149 -7.64 -12.29 -3.87
C VAL A 149 -9.05 -12.15 -3.34
N VAL A 150 -9.20 -11.79 -2.06
CA VAL A 150 -10.51 -11.69 -1.39
C VAL A 150 -11.30 -10.49 -1.92
N GLY A 151 -10.60 -9.39 -2.26
CA GLY A 151 -11.22 -8.16 -2.76
C GLY A 151 -12.12 -8.37 -3.98
N PRO A 152 -11.60 -8.90 -5.11
CA PRO A 152 -12.42 -9.18 -6.27
C PRO A 152 -13.57 -10.17 -6.03
N VAL A 153 -13.41 -11.13 -5.12
CA VAL A 153 -14.49 -12.06 -4.75
C VAL A 153 -15.63 -11.30 -4.08
N ILE A 154 -15.34 -10.45 -3.10
CA ILE A 154 -16.37 -9.63 -2.43
C ILE A 154 -16.96 -8.62 -3.42
N GLY A 155 -16.12 -7.93 -4.21
CA GLY A 155 -16.59 -6.98 -5.22
C GLY A 155 -17.47 -7.63 -6.28
N GLY A 156 -17.11 -8.82 -6.72
CA GLY A 156 -17.94 -9.62 -7.64
C GLY A 156 -19.28 -10.03 -7.04
N ALA A 157 -19.33 -10.38 -5.76
CA ALA A 157 -20.57 -10.71 -5.06
C ALA A 157 -21.50 -9.46 -4.95
N VAL A 158 -20.91 -8.28 -4.75
CA VAL A 158 -21.66 -7.01 -4.79
C VAL A 158 -22.23 -6.75 -6.19
N ALA A 159 -21.44 -6.97 -7.23
CA ALA A 159 -21.91 -6.82 -8.62
C ALA A 159 -23.04 -7.80 -8.97
N GLN A 160 -23.13 -8.95 -8.29
CA GLN A 160 -24.16 -9.98 -8.48
C GLN A 160 -25.43 -9.78 -7.63
N GLY A 161 -25.57 -8.66 -6.93
CA GLY A 161 -26.80 -8.30 -6.21
C GLY A 161 -26.71 -8.12 -4.71
N LEU A 162 -25.52 -8.24 -4.11
CA LEU A 162 -25.32 -7.78 -2.75
C LEU A 162 -25.33 -6.25 -2.69
N SER A 163 -25.85 -5.70 -1.60
CA SER A 163 -25.82 -4.26 -1.39
C SER A 163 -24.36 -3.75 -1.34
N TRP A 164 -24.05 -2.72 -2.11
CA TRP A 164 -22.71 -2.10 -2.14
C TRP A 164 -22.26 -1.55 -0.77
N HIS A 165 -23.17 -1.22 0.12
CA HIS A 165 -22.89 -0.77 1.49
C HIS A 165 -22.05 -1.79 2.28
N VAL A 166 -22.20 -3.08 1.97
CA VAL A 166 -21.48 -4.19 2.61
C VAL A 166 -19.97 -4.01 2.48
N ILE A 167 -19.48 -3.43 1.39
CA ILE A 167 -18.05 -3.14 1.16
C ILE A 167 -17.44 -2.38 2.33
N PHE A 168 -18.14 -1.37 2.79
CA PHE A 168 -17.66 -0.50 3.86
C PHE A 168 -17.99 -1.05 5.25
N VAL A 169 -19.13 -1.71 5.40
CA VAL A 169 -19.56 -2.31 6.67
C VAL A 169 -18.61 -3.42 7.12
N VAL A 170 -18.06 -4.21 6.20
CA VAL A 170 -17.08 -5.27 6.51
C VAL A 170 -15.82 -4.72 7.19
N ASN A 171 -15.44 -3.48 6.92
CA ASN A 171 -14.27 -2.85 7.53
C ASN A 171 -14.43 -2.66 9.05
N LEU A 172 -15.66 -2.50 9.54
CA LEU A 172 -15.94 -2.18 10.96
C LEU A 172 -15.53 -3.29 11.92
N PRO A 173 -16.03 -4.53 11.79
CA PRO A 173 -15.67 -5.58 12.75
C PRO A 173 -14.16 -5.86 12.74
N ILE A 174 -13.52 -5.82 11.55
CA ILE A 174 -12.08 -6.05 11.42
C ILE A 174 -11.30 -4.92 12.10
N SER A 175 -11.69 -3.67 11.91
CA SER A 175 -11.06 -2.51 12.55
C SER A 175 -11.22 -2.54 14.06
N ILE A 176 -12.39 -2.92 14.58
CA ILE A 176 -12.63 -3.06 16.02
C ILE A 176 -11.71 -4.13 16.62
N VAL A 177 -11.62 -5.31 16.01
CA VAL A 177 -10.72 -6.38 16.47
C VAL A 177 -9.26 -5.93 16.41
N ALA A 178 -8.85 -5.29 15.31
CA ALA A 178 -7.51 -4.75 15.17
C ALA A 178 -7.18 -3.72 16.28
N LEU A 179 -8.14 -2.85 16.62
CA LEU A 179 -7.99 -1.86 17.70
C LEU A 179 -7.77 -2.52 19.06
N PHE A 180 -8.57 -3.54 19.40
CA PHE A 180 -8.41 -4.27 20.65
C PHE A 180 -7.06 -5.00 20.75
N LEU A 181 -6.59 -5.58 19.65
CA LEU A 181 -5.37 -6.35 19.63
C LEU A 181 -4.11 -5.46 19.63
N SER A 182 -4.12 -4.32 18.91
CA SER A 182 -2.93 -3.47 18.74
C SER A 182 -2.90 -2.26 19.67
N GLY A 183 -4.06 -1.70 20.02
CA GLY A 183 -4.17 -0.38 20.63
C GLY A 183 -3.51 -0.23 22.01
N ARG A 184 -3.26 -1.31 22.75
CA ARG A 184 -2.67 -1.27 24.10
C ARG A 184 -1.17 -1.44 24.15
N CYS A 185 -0.57 -2.12 23.17
CA CYS A 185 0.81 -2.59 23.22
C CYS A 185 1.76 -1.83 22.28
N LEU A 186 1.24 -0.90 21.48
CA LEU A 186 2.09 -0.06 20.64
C LEU A 186 2.90 0.94 21.48
N PRO A 187 4.16 1.23 21.10
CA PRO A 187 4.98 2.18 21.83
C PRO A 187 4.39 3.59 21.79
N GLY A 188 4.36 4.21 22.94
CA GLY A 188 4.11 5.64 23.09
C GLY A 188 5.30 6.46 22.58
N ARG A 189 5.29 7.75 22.89
CA ARG A 189 6.45 8.63 22.63
C ARG A 189 7.67 8.12 23.40
N ALA A 190 8.82 8.01 22.73
CA ALA A 190 10.05 7.58 23.37
C ALA A 190 10.43 8.55 24.51
N PRO A 191 10.80 8.04 25.72
CA PRO A 191 11.32 8.88 26.77
C PRO A 191 12.58 9.60 26.27
N GLY A 192 12.67 10.92 26.46
CA GLY A 192 13.82 11.73 26.01
C GLY A 192 13.81 12.10 24.52
N ALA A 193 12.78 11.76 23.76
CA ALA A 193 12.62 12.31 22.41
C ALA A 193 12.60 13.84 22.51
N PRO A 194 13.51 14.54 21.76
CA PRO A 194 13.58 15.99 21.81
C PRO A 194 12.19 16.56 21.48
N ALA A 195 11.80 17.64 22.18
CA ALA A 195 10.57 18.37 21.95
C ALA A 195 10.62 19.18 20.63
N THR A 196 11.30 18.63 19.62
CA THR A 196 11.32 19.18 18.26
C THR A 196 9.92 19.02 17.71
N GLY A 197 9.23 20.14 17.51
CA GLY A 197 7.89 20.18 16.97
C GLY A 197 7.82 19.46 15.62
N PHE A 198 6.64 18.99 15.29
CA PHE A 198 6.34 18.46 13.96
C PHE A 198 6.70 19.51 12.89
N ASP A 199 7.49 19.11 11.89
CA ASP A 199 7.89 20.01 10.80
C ASP A 199 6.72 20.28 9.87
N ILE A 200 5.92 21.28 10.20
CA ILE A 200 4.73 21.64 9.41
C ILE A 200 5.13 22.11 8.01
N SER A 201 6.17 22.93 7.89
CA SER A 201 6.57 23.52 6.60
C SER A 201 7.10 22.44 5.62
N GLY A 202 7.99 21.57 6.08
CA GLY A 202 8.46 20.43 5.28
C GLY A 202 7.32 19.48 4.92
N SER A 203 6.45 19.18 5.88
CA SER A 203 5.28 18.31 5.68
C SER A 203 4.31 18.85 4.65
N VAL A 204 4.00 20.15 4.66
CA VAL A 204 3.11 20.77 3.66
C VAL A 204 3.73 20.70 2.26
N VAL A 205 5.00 21.07 2.13
CA VAL A 205 5.68 21.05 0.82
C VAL A 205 5.82 19.62 0.30
N ALA A 206 6.18 18.67 1.16
CA ALA A 206 6.26 17.26 0.80
C ALA A 206 4.89 16.70 0.37
N SER A 207 3.84 17.06 1.10
CA SER A 207 2.45 16.67 0.76
C SER A 207 2.01 17.24 -0.59
N LEU A 208 2.30 18.51 -0.87
CA LEU A 208 2.00 19.14 -2.17
C LEU A 208 2.79 18.49 -3.32
N CYS A 209 4.06 18.13 -3.07
CA CYS A 209 4.88 17.40 -4.04
C CYS A 209 4.25 16.07 -4.42
N VAL A 210 3.90 15.27 -3.42
CA VAL A 210 3.29 13.94 -3.64
C VAL A 210 1.88 14.07 -4.22
N LEU A 211 1.07 14.98 -3.68
CA LEU A 211 -0.29 15.23 -4.14
C LEU A 211 -0.33 15.60 -5.64
N SER A 212 0.51 16.55 -6.07
CA SER A 212 0.55 16.96 -7.47
C SER A 212 0.99 15.81 -8.39
N LEU A 213 1.95 14.98 -7.96
CA LEU A 213 2.40 13.82 -8.73
C LEU A 213 1.30 12.74 -8.84
N VAL A 214 0.67 12.40 -7.72
CA VAL A 214 -0.41 11.40 -7.69
C VAL A 214 -1.60 11.87 -8.54
N LEU A 215 -2.01 13.14 -8.43
CA LEU A 215 -3.08 13.70 -9.26
C LEU A 215 -2.73 13.70 -10.74
N ALA A 216 -1.49 14.04 -11.12
CA ALA A 216 -1.04 14.00 -12.50
C ALA A 216 -1.30 12.62 -13.13
N PHE A 217 -0.84 11.56 -12.48
CA PHE A 217 -0.98 10.20 -13.01
C PHE A 217 -2.38 9.58 -12.80
N SER A 218 -3.07 9.86 -11.70
CA SER A 218 -4.42 9.32 -11.45
C SER A 218 -5.47 9.88 -12.37
N LEU A 219 -5.36 11.16 -12.75
CA LEU A 219 -6.33 11.83 -13.62
C LEU A 219 -5.96 11.72 -15.10
N ALA A 220 -4.71 11.35 -15.41
CA ALA A 220 -4.26 11.14 -16.78
C ALA A 220 -5.02 9.98 -17.43
N GLY A 221 -5.55 10.23 -18.62
CA GLY A 221 -6.34 9.25 -19.39
C GLY A 221 -7.82 9.19 -19.02
N SER A 222 -8.22 9.66 -17.82
CA SER A 222 -9.63 9.70 -17.39
C SER A 222 -10.24 11.10 -17.46
N VAL A 223 -9.51 12.13 -17.00
CA VAL A 223 -9.98 13.52 -16.94
C VAL A 223 -9.30 14.38 -18.01
N PHE A 224 -8.02 14.13 -18.25
CA PHE A 224 -7.24 14.84 -19.28
C PHE A 224 -6.21 13.89 -19.93
N PRO A 225 -5.80 14.14 -21.19
CA PRO A 225 -4.75 13.37 -21.85
C PRO A 225 -3.37 13.54 -21.18
N MET A 226 -2.50 12.53 -21.26
CA MET A 226 -1.10 12.65 -20.77
C MET A 226 -0.31 13.77 -21.48
N ALA A 227 -0.64 14.10 -22.73
CA ALA A 227 -0.03 15.20 -23.48
C ALA A 227 -0.69 16.56 -23.23
N SER A 228 -1.45 16.73 -22.15
CA SER A 228 -2.18 17.96 -21.85
C SER A 228 -1.35 18.97 -21.05
N PRO A 229 -1.66 20.28 -21.15
CA PRO A 229 -1.05 21.29 -20.29
C PRO A 229 -1.29 21.03 -18.79
N GLN A 230 -2.46 20.47 -18.43
CA GLN A 230 -2.82 20.15 -17.04
C GLN A 230 -1.87 19.10 -16.45
N PHE A 231 -1.56 18.05 -17.21
CA PHE A 231 -0.56 17.06 -16.80
C PHE A 231 0.81 17.69 -16.59
N ALA A 232 1.27 18.51 -17.57
CA ALA A 232 2.56 19.19 -17.51
C ALA A 232 2.64 20.12 -16.29
N VAL A 233 1.59 20.89 -15.99
CA VAL A 233 1.53 21.80 -14.83
C VAL A 233 1.66 21.01 -13.53
N LEU A 234 0.94 19.90 -13.36
CA LEU A 234 1.02 19.07 -12.14
C LEU A 234 2.40 18.46 -11.96
N VAL A 235 3.03 17.98 -13.03
CA VAL A 235 4.40 17.42 -12.97
C VAL A 235 5.40 18.52 -12.64
N VAL A 236 5.32 19.69 -13.29
CA VAL A 236 6.20 20.84 -13.01
C VAL A 236 6.01 21.31 -11.56
N LEU A 237 4.79 21.36 -11.06
CA LEU A 237 4.50 21.71 -9.67
C LEU A 237 5.14 20.70 -8.71
N SER A 238 5.05 19.40 -9.01
CA SER A 238 5.70 18.36 -8.18
C SER A 238 7.22 18.55 -8.15
N VAL A 239 7.85 18.75 -9.29
CA VAL A 239 9.30 19.00 -9.38
C VAL A 239 9.70 20.30 -8.64
N ALA A 240 8.92 21.35 -8.79
CA ALA A 240 9.15 22.62 -8.08
C ALA A 240 9.03 22.44 -6.55
N CYS A 241 8.00 21.72 -6.10
CA CYS A 241 7.83 21.38 -4.69
C CYS A 241 8.99 20.50 -4.17
N ALA A 242 9.49 19.52 -4.93
CA ALA A 242 10.66 18.72 -4.55
C ALA A 242 11.93 19.59 -4.42
N ALA A 243 12.13 20.52 -5.34
CA ALA A 243 13.24 21.48 -5.26
C ALA A 243 13.09 22.42 -4.05
N LEU A 244 11.88 22.91 -3.78
CA LEU A 244 11.57 23.73 -2.61
C LEU A 244 11.78 22.93 -1.31
N LEU A 245 11.32 21.69 -1.24
CA LEU A 245 11.50 20.79 -0.10
C LEU A 245 12.98 20.63 0.22
N SER A 246 13.83 20.44 -0.79
CA SER A 246 15.27 20.33 -0.61
C SER A 246 15.92 21.57 0.00
N ARG A 247 15.31 22.75 -0.18
CA ARG A 247 15.75 24.02 0.41
C ARG A 247 15.18 24.22 1.82
N VAL A 248 13.89 23.97 2.00
CA VAL A 248 13.17 24.14 3.27
C VAL A 248 13.71 23.21 4.36
N GLU A 249 14.15 22.02 3.99
CA GLU A 249 14.64 21.02 4.95
C GLU A 249 16.13 21.13 5.27
N ARG A 250 16.88 21.97 4.54
CA ARG A 250 18.31 22.21 4.83
C ARG A 250 18.48 22.85 6.19
N GLY A 251 19.25 22.20 7.05
CA GLY A 251 19.58 22.71 8.37
C GLY A 251 18.55 22.47 9.47
N LYS A 252 17.43 21.80 9.18
CA LYS A 252 16.47 21.43 10.22
C LYS A 252 16.98 20.26 11.07
N ALA A 253 16.77 20.34 12.39
CA ALA A 253 17.13 19.28 13.32
C ALA A 253 16.28 18.00 13.16
N ALA A 254 15.03 18.14 12.73
CA ALA A 254 14.11 17.04 12.51
C ALA A 254 13.34 17.26 11.18
N PRO A 255 13.98 17.02 10.02
CA PRO A 255 13.35 17.20 8.73
C PRO A 255 12.28 16.12 8.49
N THR A 256 11.21 16.46 7.75
CA THR A 256 10.17 15.50 7.32
C THR A 256 10.77 14.44 6.39
N VAL A 257 11.62 14.88 5.45
CA VAL A 257 12.36 13.99 4.54
C VAL A 257 13.86 14.34 4.64
N PRO A 258 14.67 13.50 5.29
CA PRO A 258 16.09 13.79 5.47
C PRO A 258 16.86 13.70 4.15
N MET A 259 16.94 14.80 3.41
CA MET A 259 17.57 14.90 2.08
C MET A 259 19.02 14.40 2.03
N GLY A 260 19.72 14.39 3.18
CA GLY A 260 21.05 13.80 3.31
C GLY A 260 21.11 12.31 2.98
N LEU A 261 20.01 11.58 3.13
CA LEU A 261 19.94 10.15 2.79
C LEU A 261 20.09 9.93 1.27
N PHE A 262 19.54 10.81 0.45
CA PHE A 262 19.62 10.70 -1.02
C PHE A 262 21.04 10.94 -1.58
N ARG A 263 21.97 11.44 -0.78
CA ARG A 263 23.39 11.49 -1.15
C ARG A 263 24.09 10.14 -1.05
N ARG A 264 23.48 9.18 -0.36
CA ARG A 264 24.03 7.82 -0.22
C ARG A 264 23.50 6.96 -1.36
N GLY A 265 24.36 6.58 -2.31
CA GLY A 265 23.97 5.77 -3.47
C GLY A 265 23.25 4.47 -3.10
N GLN A 266 23.57 3.87 -1.94
CA GLN A 266 22.87 2.66 -1.46
C GLN A 266 21.40 2.92 -1.14
N VAL A 267 21.09 4.08 -0.56
CA VAL A 267 19.71 4.48 -0.23
C VAL A 267 18.92 4.76 -1.51
N VAL A 268 19.52 5.47 -2.45
CA VAL A 268 18.89 5.74 -3.77
C VAL A 268 18.63 4.43 -4.52
N ALA A 269 19.60 3.51 -4.53
CA ALA A 269 19.43 2.20 -5.13
C ALA A 269 18.32 1.38 -4.45
N GLY A 270 18.21 1.46 -3.11
CA GLY A 270 17.12 0.82 -2.36
C GLY A 270 15.75 1.36 -2.76
N PHE A 271 15.58 2.69 -2.79
CA PHE A 271 14.34 3.32 -3.24
C PHE A 271 13.99 2.98 -4.69
N ALA A 272 14.97 3.01 -5.60
CA ALA A 272 14.74 2.64 -7.00
C ALA A 272 14.33 1.17 -7.14
N SER A 273 15.01 0.28 -6.43
CA SER A 273 14.66 -1.14 -6.40
C SER A 273 13.26 -1.36 -5.83
N GLY A 274 12.94 -0.74 -4.68
CA GLY A 274 11.62 -0.81 -4.05
C GLY A 274 10.50 -0.29 -4.97
N PHE A 275 10.75 0.82 -5.67
CA PHE A 275 9.82 1.36 -6.67
C PHE A 275 9.57 0.37 -7.81
N CYS A 276 10.62 -0.17 -8.42
CA CYS A 276 10.49 -1.14 -9.52
C CYS A 276 9.76 -2.41 -9.08
N VAL A 277 10.10 -2.93 -7.91
CA VAL A 277 9.47 -4.13 -7.32
C VAL A 277 7.99 -3.89 -7.06
N GLN A 278 7.63 -2.77 -6.45
CA GLN A 278 6.24 -2.44 -6.14
C GLN A 278 5.44 -2.12 -7.40
N PHE A 279 6.06 -1.45 -8.37
CA PHE A 279 5.44 -1.21 -9.68
C PHE A 279 5.12 -2.51 -10.40
N ALA A 280 6.07 -3.46 -10.43
CA ALA A 280 5.87 -4.76 -11.06
C ALA A 280 4.77 -5.56 -10.35
N LEU A 281 4.71 -5.52 -9.00
CA LEU A 281 3.64 -6.15 -8.24
C LEU A 281 2.27 -5.58 -8.62
N MET A 282 2.13 -4.25 -8.59
CA MET A 282 0.86 -3.59 -8.90
C MET A 282 0.44 -3.80 -10.35
N ALA A 283 1.40 -3.79 -11.29
CA ALA A 283 1.13 -4.13 -12.68
C ALA A 283 0.60 -5.57 -12.80
N GLY A 284 1.24 -6.54 -12.15
CA GLY A 284 0.81 -7.94 -12.16
C GLY A 284 -0.59 -8.11 -11.56
N VAL A 285 -0.85 -7.54 -10.39
CA VAL A 285 -2.15 -7.64 -9.71
C VAL A 285 -3.27 -7.00 -10.54
N SER A 286 -3.00 -5.88 -11.20
CA SER A 286 -4.03 -5.13 -11.93
C SER A 286 -4.27 -5.67 -13.34
N TYR A 287 -3.20 -5.95 -14.07
CA TYR A 287 -3.31 -6.30 -15.50
C TYR A 287 -3.50 -7.79 -15.77
N LEU A 288 -3.01 -8.70 -14.90
CA LEU A 288 -3.14 -10.13 -15.15
C LEU A 288 -4.61 -10.61 -15.14
N PRO A 289 -5.44 -10.26 -14.13
CA PRO A 289 -6.85 -10.60 -14.18
C PRO A 289 -7.58 -9.98 -15.37
N ARG A 290 -7.23 -8.75 -15.75
CA ARG A 290 -7.81 -8.05 -16.89
C ARG A 290 -7.48 -8.76 -18.21
N LEU A 291 -6.23 -9.15 -18.39
CA LEU A 291 -5.79 -9.93 -19.55
C LEU A 291 -6.61 -11.23 -19.70
N LEU A 292 -6.84 -11.93 -18.58
CA LEU A 292 -7.59 -13.17 -18.56
C LEU A 292 -9.10 -12.97 -18.83
N GLN A 293 -9.66 -11.88 -18.35
CA GLN A 293 -11.05 -11.53 -18.58
C GLN A 293 -11.29 -11.08 -20.02
N GLU A 294 -10.49 -10.14 -20.53
CA GLU A 294 -10.63 -9.58 -21.88
C GLU A 294 -10.12 -10.54 -22.97
N GLY A 295 -9.02 -11.28 -22.69
CA GLY A 295 -8.40 -12.18 -23.68
C GLY A 295 -9.02 -13.57 -23.75
N LEU A 296 -9.42 -14.14 -22.60
CA LEU A 296 -9.95 -15.52 -22.51
C LEU A 296 -11.43 -15.57 -22.07
N GLY A 297 -12.10 -14.44 -21.89
CA GLY A 297 -13.49 -14.39 -21.44
C GLY A 297 -13.74 -14.96 -20.05
N MET A 298 -12.72 -15.02 -19.20
CA MET A 298 -12.83 -15.60 -17.85
C MET A 298 -13.70 -14.74 -16.94
N ALA A 299 -14.47 -15.37 -16.06
CA ALA A 299 -15.20 -14.66 -15.02
C ALA A 299 -14.21 -13.96 -14.03
N ALA A 300 -14.64 -12.84 -13.44
CA ALA A 300 -13.81 -12.06 -12.53
C ALA A 300 -13.26 -12.88 -11.34
N ALA A 301 -14.09 -13.77 -10.78
CA ALA A 301 -13.68 -14.64 -9.67
C ALA A 301 -12.57 -15.63 -10.07
N SER A 302 -12.68 -16.27 -11.23
CA SER A 302 -11.69 -17.24 -11.72
C SER A 302 -10.39 -16.56 -12.16
N SER A 303 -10.46 -15.38 -12.77
CA SER A 303 -9.28 -14.59 -13.14
C SER A 303 -8.52 -14.10 -11.91
N GLY A 304 -9.23 -13.70 -10.83
CA GLY A 304 -8.65 -13.35 -9.54
C GLY A 304 -7.94 -14.53 -8.87
N ALA A 305 -8.46 -15.75 -9.02
CA ALA A 305 -7.84 -16.96 -8.44
C ALA A 305 -6.44 -17.24 -9.00
N VAL A 306 -6.11 -16.75 -10.20
CA VAL A 306 -4.76 -16.88 -10.80
C VAL A 306 -3.71 -16.05 -10.03
N LEU A 307 -4.13 -15.11 -9.18
CA LEU A 307 -3.22 -14.38 -8.28
C LEU A 307 -2.83 -15.19 -7.04
N ILE A 308 -3.51 -16.30 -6.72
CA ILE A 308 -3.19 -17.13 -5.55
C ILE A 308 -1.74 -17.66 -5.61
N PRO A 309 -1.25 -18.27 -6.70
CA PRO A 309 0.14 -18.68 -6.82
C PRO A 309 1.12 -17.52 -6.64
N MET A 310 0.80 -16.33 -7.15
CA MET A 310 1.61 -15.13 -6.96
C MET A 310 1.73 -14.75 -5.48
N THR A 311 0.63 -14.78 -4.75
CA THR A 311 0.58 -14.46 -3.32
C THR A 311 1.37 -15.47 -2.48
N LEU A 312 1.20 -16.77 -2.76
CA LEU A 312 1.94 -17.83 -2.07
C LEU A 312 3.44 -17.71 -2.34
N ALA A 313 3.83 -17.44 -3.58
CA ALA A 313 5.21 -17.25 -3.97
C ALA A 313 5.83 -15.98 -3.35
N LEU A 314 5.05 -14.90 -3.21
CA LEU A 314 5.47 -13.69 -2.53
C LEU A 314 5.78 -13.95 -1.05
N MET A 315 4.92 -14.70 -0.35
CA MET A 315 5.17 -15.14 1.03
C MET A 315 6.43 -16.02 1.12
N ALA A 316 6.57 -16.99 0.23
CA ALA A 316 7.74 -17.88 0.18
C ALA A 316 9.03 -17.10 -0.06
N GLY A 317 9.01 -16.14 -1.00
CA GLY A 317 10.14 -15.26 -1.31
C GLY A 317 10.56 -14.39 -0.13
N GLY A 318 9.61 -13.78 0.57
CA GLY A 318 9.87 -12.98 1.78
C GLY A 318 10.51 -13.79 2.90
N ASN A 319 9.98 -14.99 3.16
CA ASN A 319 10.56 -15.89 4.16
C ASN A 319 11.95 -16.38 3.78
N ALA A 320 12.16 -16.77 2.51
CA ALA A 320 13.45 -17.22 1.99
C ALA A 320 14.50 -16.09 2.06
N SER A 321 14.13 -14.88 1.66
CA SER A 321 14.97 -13.70 1.73
C SER A 321 15.38 -13.36 3.16
N GLY A 322 14.43 -13.37 4.11
CA GLY A 322 14.72 -13.18 5.52
C GLY A 322 15.66 -14.24 6.09
N ALA A 323 15.49 -15.52 5.71
CA ALA A 323 16.39 -16.61 6.09
C ALA A 323 17.79 -16.45 5.48
N ALA A 324 17.86 -16.12 4.18
CA ALA A 324 19.12 -15.88 3.47
C ALA A 324 19.89 -14.70 4.07
N PHE A 325 19.19 -13.62 4.44
CA PHE A 325 19.82 -12.47 5.09
C PHE A 325 20.39 -12.84 6.46
N ARG A 326 19.64 -13.59 7.29
CA ARG A 326 20.15 -14.09 8.59
C ARG A 326 21.39 -14.96 8.45
N ALA A 327 21.44 -15.78 7.39
CA ALA A 327 22.57 -16.70 7.15
C ALA A 327 23.81 -16.02 6.54
N THR A 328 23.62 -15.03 5.66
CA THR A 328 24.72 -14.50 4.85
C THR A 328 25.06 -13.04 5.12
N GLY A 329 24.13 -12.25 5.65
CA GLY A 329 24.26 -10.78 5.81
C GLY A 329 24.38 -10.01 4.47
N ARG A 330 24.21 -10.67 3.33
CA ARG A 330 24.50 -10.10 1.99
C ARG A 330 23.28 -9.46 1.35
N LEU A 331 22.86 -8.31 1.83
CA LEU A 331 21.74 -7.53 1.27
C LEU A 331 21.83 -7.30 -0.24
N ARG A 332 23.02 -6.95 -0.75
CA ARG A 332 23.20 -6.71 -2.19
C ARG A 332 22.89 -7.94 -3.04
N ALA A 333 23.31 -9.11 -2.62
CA ALA A 333 23.04 -10.34 -3.35
C ALA A 333 21.55 -10.68 -3.40
N ILE A 334 20.84 -10.42 -2.29
CA ILE A 334 19.39 -10.61 -2.21
C ILE A 334 18.66 -9.61 -3.10
N ALA A 335 19.05 -8.32 -3.08
CA ALA A 335 18.47 -7.29 -3.95
C ALA A 335 18.68 -7.59 -5.43
N THR A 336 19.90 -8.02 -5.83
CA THR A 336 20.17 -8.39 -7.22
C THR A 336 19.41 -9.63 -7.66
N ALA A 337 19.28 -10.64 -6.81
CA ALA A 337 18.47 -11.83 -7.10
C ALA A 337 16.99 -11.47 -7.27
N SER A 338 16.43 -10.65 -6.38
CA SER A 338 15.07 -10.12 -6.51
C SER A 338 14.86 -9.41 -7.85
N SER A 339 15.72 -8.43 -8.16
CA SER A 339 15.62 -7.65 -9.39
C SER A 339 15.72 -8.51 -10.64
N ALA A 340 16.61 -9.52 -10.64
CA ALA A 340 16.75 -10.46 -11.75
C ALA A 340 15.48 -11.31 -11.96
N VAL A 341 14.90 -11.83 -10.88
CA VAL A 341 13.65 -12.62 -10.95
C VAL A 341 12.48 -11.75 -11.42
N VAL A 342 12.34 -10.54 -10.87
CA VAL A 342 11.27 -9.60 -11.28
C VAL A 342 11.43 -9.22 -12.75
N LEU A 343 12.65 -8.95 -13.21
CA LEU A 343 12.93 -8.61 -14.60
C LEU A 343 12.58 -9.78 -15.54
N ALA A 344 13.01 -10.99 -15.20
CA ALA A 344 12.71 -12.19 -15.99
C ALA A 344 11.20 -12.47 -16.05
N ALA A 345 10.50 -12.36 -14.92
CA ALA A 345 9.05 -12.53 -14.85
C ALA A 345 8.30 -11.45 -15.64
N SER A 346 8.74 -10.19 -15.56
CA SER A 346 8.16 -9.08 -16.31
C SER A 346 8.39 -9.23 -17.82
N ALA A 347 9.57 -9.68 -18.24
CA ALA A 347 9.86 -10.00 -19.63
C ALA A 347 9.01 -11.16 -20.15
N ALA A 348 8.86 -12.22 -19.35
CA ALA A 348 7.95 -13.33 -19.68
C ALA A 348 6.51 -12.85 -19.80
N PHE A 349 6.06 -11.97 -18.88
CA PHE A 349 4.73 -11.37 -18.92
C PHE A 349 4.48 -10.54 -20.20
N SER A 350 5.47 -9.73 -20.60
CA SER A 350 5.36 -8.92 -21.83
C SER A 350 5.37 -9.74 -23.12
N ALA A 351 5.99 -10.92 -23.08
CA ALA A 351 6.02 -11.87 -24.21
C ALA A 351 4.79 -12.78 -24.28
N MET A 352 3.86 -12.69 -23.29
CA MET A 352 2.66 -13.52 -23.26
C MET A 352 1.66 -13.12 -24.36
N SER A 353 1.26 -14.08 -25.18
CA SER A 353 0.13 -13.94 -26.10
C SER A 353 -1.18 -14.15 -25.35
N PRO A 354 -2.29 -13.46 -25.75
CA PRO A 354 -3.62 -13.69 -25.18
C PRO A 354 -4.13 -15.14 -25.28
N MET A 355 -3.53 -15.95 -26.14
CA MET A 355 -3.91 -17.36 -26.35
C MET A 355 -3.15 -18.35 -25.44
N LEU A 356 -2.29 -17.89 -24.53
CA LEU A 356 -1.52 -18.76 -23.63
C LEU A 356 -2.44 -19.41 -22.57
N ALA A 357 -2.13 -20.65 -22.22
CA ALA A 357 -2.87 -21.41 -21.21
C ALA A 357 -2.82 -20.69 -19.84
N VAL A 358 -3.93 -20.74 -19.09
CA VAL A 358 -4.05 -20.18 -17.72
C VAL A 358 -2.91 -20.63 -16.81
N ALA A 359 -2.38 -21.84 -16.99
CA ALA A 359 -1.25 -22.38 -16.26
C ALA A 359 0.04 -21.56 -16.49
N SER A 360 0.29 -21.05 -17.70
CA SER A 360 1.44 -20.19 -18.01
C SER A 360 1.32 -18.84 -17.32
N CYS A 361 0.11 -18.29 -17.27
CA CYS A 361 -0.19 -17.05 -16.53
C CYS A 361 0.08 -17.21 -15.03
N ALA A 362 -0.36 -18.34 -14.45
CA ALA A 362 -0.14 -18.65 -13.04
C ALA A 362 1.35 -18.84 -12.70
N THR A 363 2.13 -19.48 -13.59
CA THR A 363 3.59 -19.65 -13.37
C THR A 363 4.35 -18.34 -13.45
N VAL A 364 4.02 -17.47 -14.40
CA VAL A 364 4.63 -16.13 -14.50
C VAL A 364 4.24 -15.26 -13.32
N ALA A 365 2.97 -15.33 -12.90
CA ALA A 365 2.49 -14.64 -11.69
C ALA A 365 3.25 -15.12 -10.44
N ALA A 366 3.44 -16.44 -10.28
CA ALA A 366 4.22 -17.00 -9.18
C ALA A 366 5.68 -16.54 -9.21
N ALA A 367 6.32 -16.53 -10.37
CA ALA A 367 7.68 -16.03 -10.52
C ALA A 367 7.80 -14.55 -10.16
N LEU A 368 6.82 -13.72 -10.58
CA LEU A 368 6.75 -12.31 -10.22
C LEU A 368 6.59 -12.16 -8.71
N GLY A 369 5.65 -12.88 -8.09
CA GLY A 369 5.44 -12.87 -6.65
C GLY A 369 6.68 -13.27 -5.87
N LEU A 370 7.39 -14.31 -6.31
CA LEU A 370 8.64 -14.76 -5.69
C LEU A 370 9.71 -13.66 -5.71
N GLY A 371 9.92 -13.04 -6.88
CA GLY A 371 10.89 -11.96 -7.05
C GLY A 371 10.57 -10.76 -6.15
N VAL A 372 9.32 -10.34 -6.13
CA VAL A 372 8.83 -9.25 -5.26
C VAL A 372 9.03 -9.62 -3.79
N GLY A 373 8.64 -10.83 -3.37
CA GLY A 373 8.81 -11.30 -1.99
C GLY A 373 10.28 -11.28 -1.54
N ILE A 374 11.20 -11.70 -2.41
CA ILE A 374 12.65 -11.64 -2.12
C ILE A 374 13.10 -10.17 -1.91
N GLY A 375 12.54 -9.21 -2.65
CA GLY A 375 12.93 -7.80 -2.59
C GLY A 375 12.36 -7.03 -1.39
N MET A 376 11.21 -7.42 -0.88
CA MET A 376 10.50 -6.69 0.20
C MET A 376 11.34 -6.41 1.47
N PRO A 377 12.15 -7.35 2.00
CA PRO A 377 12.96 -7.05 3.18
C PRO A 377 14.18 -6.17 2.91
N VAL A 378 14.47 -5.89 1.65
CA VAL A 378 15.67 -5.15 1.20
C VAL A 378 15.32 -3.74 0.73
N SER A 379 14.08 -3.52 0.29
CA SER A 379 13.51 -2.24 -0.13
C SER A 379 12.91 -1.48 1.05
#